data_6fdaf10b097ec91d48dd2a82d60f8ff5
#
_entry.id   6fdaf10b097ec91d48dd2a82d60f8ff5
#
_cell.length_a   1.000
_cell.length_b   1.000
_cell.length_c   1.000
_cell.angle_alpha   90.00
_cell.angle_beta   90.00
_cell.angle_gamma   90.00
#
_symmetry.space_group_name_H-M   'P 1'
#
loop_
_entity.id
_entity.type
_entity.pdbx_description
1 polymer ?
#
loop_
_entity_poly.entity_id
_entity_poly.type
_entity_poly.pdbx_seq_one_letter_code
_entity_poly.pdbx_strand_id
1 'polypeptide(L)'
;MYKQIFFSVLMAVSPLGADCCTNLIVGKDASTDGSVMCTYSADDYGMFQNLCHYPAARHPKGTMRQVYDWDTNAYNGQIPESPVTYNVIGNINEYQVTIAETTFGGREEMVDSTGTLDYGSLIYIGLQRSRTAREAIEVMTTLAERYGYNSYGETFTICDPDEAWIMEMMGCGPGSKSVVWVAVRIPDNAICAHANQSRIRKFDRKDKDNVMYSKNVVSFARSKGWYDGTDADFDFCSTYAAPDFGGRRWCEARVWSFFNRFAKSMDKYVPYAEGHSPNAEPMPLWIVPERKLSLADLEAAMRDHYEGTPFALDKPGDIGGGIWQMPYRPTPLEYEVDGQKCFNERPISTQQAGFVFVSQMRSWLPRQIGGVLWFANDDANMVPFTPIYCCVNKPPHCYDTPGADAVTFSPDNAFWIQNWVSNMVYPRYSQMFPALRAVRDSLDSAYIAFQPEAEARASELYAQSADKAVAYLNGYSAKCAEEMLGRWKKLAVFLIVKYNDMTVKPDSCGRFLRSPHGLGATVERPGYPAAYAREMEKLKK
;
A
#
# COMPACT_ATOMS: atom_id res chain seq x y z
N MET A 1 21.51 -53.45 -12.63
CA MET A 1 20.46 -52.83 -13.48
C MET A 1 19.47 -52.15 -12.55
N TYR A 2 19.80 -50.91 -12.08
CA TYR A 2 18.93 -50.14 -11.21
C TYR A 2 18.13 -49.15 -12.07
N LYS A 3 16.81 -49.33 -12.08
CA LYS A 3 15.89 -48.39 -12.69
C LYS A 3 15.75 -47.21 -11.72
N GLN A 4 16.28 -46.05 -12.09
CA GLN A 4 15.94 -44.76 -11.45
C GLN A 4 14.52 -44.39 -11.88
N ILE A 5 13.61 -44.40 -10.89
CA ILE A 5 12.27 -43.84 -11.03
C ILE A 5 12.41 -42.34 -10.74
N PHE A 6 12.33 -41.52 -11.77
CA PHE A 6 12.15 -40.08 -11.62
C PHE A 6 10.73 -39.82 -11.13
N PHE A 7 10.59 -39.44 -9.87
CA PHE A 7 9.39 -38.79 -9.37
C PHE A 7 9.47 -37.32 -9.82
N SER A 8 8.73 -36.98 -10.85
CA SER A 8 8.40 -35.58 -11.13
C SER A 8 7.44 -35.12 -10.04
N VAL A 9 7.98 -34.40 -9.04
CA VAL A 9 7.14 -33.62 -8.14
C VAL A 9 6.60 -32.47 -9.00
N LEU A 10 5.37 -32.62 -9.48
CA LEU A 10 4.57 -31.48 -9.91
C LEU A 10 4.36 -30.67 -8.64
N MET A 11 5.16 -29.61 -8.43
CA MET A 11 4.74 -28.51 -7.56
C MET A 11 3.49 -27.93 -8.20
N ALA A 12 2.33 -28.25 -7.64
CA ALA A 12 1.16 -27.44 -7.84
C ALA A 12 1.49 -26.07 -7.25
N VAL A 13 1.87 -25.13 -8.10
CA VAL A 13 1.87 -23.71 -7.77
C VAL A 13 0.43 -23.42 -7.40
N SER A 14 0.16 -23.21 -6.13
CA SER A 14 -1.12 -22.67 -5.70
C SER A 14 -1.28 -21.31 -6.39
N PRO A 15 -2.31 -21.10 -7.21
CA PRO A 15 -2.51 -19.81 -7.86
C PRO A 15 -3.26 -18.89 -6.88
N LEU A 16 -2.63 -18.46 -5.82
CA LEU A 16 -3.09 -17.39 -4.92
C LEU A 16 -1.88 -17.02 -4.05
N GLY A 17 -0.86 -16.44 -4.65
CA GLY A 17 -0.07 -15.43 -3.95
C GLY A 17 -1.09 -14.36 -3.60
N ALA A 18 -1.44 -14.22 -2.35
CA ALA A 18 -2.31 -13.15 -1.90
C ALA A 18 -1.50 -11.86 -1.88
N ASP A 19 -1.23 -11.27 -3.06
CA ASP A 19 -0.82 -9.87 -3.18
C ASP A 19 -1.94 -9.05 -2.57
N CYS A 20 -1.68 -8.49 -1.43
CA CYS A 20 -2.72 -7.96 -0.58
C CYS A 20 -2.48 -6.48 -0.27
N CYS A 21 -2.71 -5.60 -1.21
CA CYS A 21 -2.51 -4.16 -1.13
C CYS A 21 -3.67 -3.40 -0.46
N THR A 22 -3.46 -2.17 -0.03
CA THR A 22 -4.50 -1.29 0.50
C THR A 22 -4.27 0.15 0.04
N ASN A 23 -5.31 0.77 -0.52
CA ASN A 23 -5.29 2.16 -0.95
C ASN A 23 -6.41 2.95 -0.30
N LEU A 24 -6.08 4.14 0.23
CA LEU A 24 -7.01 5.12 0.78
C LEU A 24 -6.92 6.38 -0.07
N ILE A 25 -8.04 7.06 -0.30
CA ILE A 25 -8.14 8.24 -1.17
C ILE A 25 -8.89 9.34 -0.42
N VAL A 26 -8.38 10.56 -0.49
CA VAL A 26 -9.01 11.77 0.09
C VAL A 26 -9.09 12.84 -0.98
N GLY A 27 -10.30 13.25 -1.34
CA GLY A 27 -10.54 14.37 -2.25
C GLY A 27 -10.10 15.72 -1.64
N LYS A 28 -9.81 16.70 -2.47
CA LYS A 28 -9.25 18.00 -2.02
C LYS A 28 -10.12 18.74 -1.03
N ASP A 29 -11.44 18.68 -1.15
CA ASP A 29 -12.36 19.34 -0.22
C ASP A 29 -12.63 18.51 1.04
N ALA A 30 -12.25 17.22 1.05
CA ALA A 30 -12.25 16.37 2.22
C ALA A 30 -10.96 16.46 3.03
N SER A 31 -9.90 17.08 2.52
CA SER A 31 -8.63 17.30 3.23
C SER A 31 -8.61 18.64 3.96
N THR A 32 -7.79 18.74 5.02
CA THR A 32 -7.70 19.94 5.87
C THR A 32 -6.99 21.11 5.19
N ASP A 33 -6.08 20.82 4.26
CA ASP A 33 -5.25 21.81 3.56
C ASP A 33 -5.63 22.01 2.08
N GLY A 34 -6.62 21.26 1.58
CA GLY A 34 -7.04 21.33 0.18
C GLY A 34 -6.23 20.43 -0.78
N SER A 35 -5.29 19.63 -0.27
CA SER A 35 -4.57 18.65 -1.09
C SER A 35 -5.45 17.46 -1.48
N VAL A 36 -5.18 16.88 -2.65
CA VAL A 36 -5.59 15.51 -2.93
C VAL A 36 -4.58 14.58 -2.28
N MET A 37 -5.03 13.57 -1.55
CA MET A 37 -4.14 12.58 -0.94
C MET A 37 -4.57 11.17 -1.30
N CYS A 38 -3.59 10.29 -1.46
CA CYS A 38 -3.83 8.85 -1.56
C CYS A 38 -2.71 8.06 -0.91
N THR A 39 -2.98 6.79 -0.62
CA THR A 39 -2.00 5.89 -0.01
C THR A 39 -1.81 4.64 -0.83
N TYR A 40 -0.74 3.94 -0.53
CA TYR A 40 -0.52 2.58 -0.99
C TYR A 40 0.27 1.81 0.08
N SER A 41 -0.18 0.61 0.38
CA SER A 41 0.60 -0.42 1.04
C SER A 41 0.73 -1.56 0.04
N ALA A 42 1.95 -1.85 -0.40
CA ALA A 42 2.25 -2.98 -1.29
C ALA A 42 2.65 -4.16 -0.41
N ASP A 43 1.78 -5.16 -0.36
CA ASP A 43 1.89 -6.23 0.63
C ASP A 43 2.01 -7.59 -0.05
N ASP A 44 3.17 -8.20 0.06
CA ASP A 44 3.46 -9.56 -0.36
C ASP A 44 4.47 -10.22 0.59
N TYR A 45 4.42 -11.55 0.69
CA TYR A 45 5.30 -12.31 1.58
C TYR A 45 6.76 -12.26 1.13
N GLY A 46 7.61 -11.64 1.96
CA GLY A 46 9.05 -11.51 1.68
C GLY A 46 9.38 -10.45 0.63
N MET A 47 8.46 -9.57 0.32
CA MET A 47 8.67 -8.46 -0.60
C MET A 47 9.79 -7.55 -0.14
N PHE A 48 10.72 -7.28 -1.02
CA PHE A 48 11.76 -6.27 -0.87
C PHE A 48 11.57 -5.22 -1.97
N GLN A 49 11.57 -3.95 -1.60
CA GLN A 49 11.44 -2.87 -2.56
C GLN A 49 12.34 -1.69 -2.21
N ASN A 50 13.18 -1.29 -3.15
CA ASN A 50 13.81 0.02 -3.16
C ASN A 50 12.85 1.09 -3.66
N LEU A 51 13.13 2.38 -3.39
CA LEU A 51 12.39 3.49 -3.95
C LEU A 51 12.72 3.60 -5.45
N CYS A 52 11.78 3.19 -6.29
CA CYS A 52 11.95 3.23 -7.75
C CYS A 52 12.24 4.64 -8.25
N HIS A 53 13.16 4.76 -9.22
CA HIS A 53 13.45 6.02 -9.88
C HIS A 53 13.61 5.85 -11.38
N TYR A 54 12.85 6.62 -12.13
CA TYR A 54 12.95 6.70 -13.59
C TYR A 54 13.21 8.17 -13.96
N PRO A 55 14.43 8.52 -14.41
CA PRO A 55 14.76 9.90 -14.74
C PRO A 55 14.02 10.38 -15.98
N ALA A 56 13.70 11.68 -16.03
CA ALA A 56 13.17 12.31 -17.20
C ALA A 56 14.13 12.15 -18.39
N ALA A 57 13.61 11.84 -19.56
CA ALA A 57 14.42 11.61 -20.76
C ALA A 57 13.74 12.07 -22.05
N ARG A 58 14.57 12.30 -23.08
CA ARG A 58 14.14 12.45 -24.48
C ARG A 58 14.63 11.27 -25.28
N HIS A 59 13.76 10.67 -26.07
CA HIS A 59 14.05 9.45 -26.79
C HIS A 59 14.05 9.72 -28.31
N PRO A 60 15.00 9.16 -29.07
CA PRO A 60 15.00 9.21 -30.53
C PRO A 60 13.73 8.59 -31.13
N LYS A 61 13.32 9.07 -32.30
CA LYS A 61 12.18 8.49 -33.03
C LYS A 61 12.43 7.01 -33.32
N GLY A 62 11.44 6.17 -32.99
CA GLY A 62 11.52 4.71 -33.23
C GLY A 62 12.18 3.94 -32.07
N THR A 63 12.52 4.59 -30.97
CA THR A 63 12.97 3.89 -29.75
C THR A 63 11.88 2.92 -29.27
N MET A 64 12.28 1.71 -28.90
CA MET A 64 11.41 0.70 -28.32
C MET A 64 11.75 0.50 -26.84
N ARG A 65 10.73 0.50 -26.01
CA ARG A 65 10.82 0.16 -24.58
C ARG A 65 10.68 -1.35 -24.42
N GLN A 66 11.65 -1.98 -23.77
CA GLN A 66 11.53 -3.37 -23.35
C GLN A 66 10.60 -3.43 -22.13
N VAL A 67 9.69 -4.39 -22.12
CA VAL A 67 8.75 -4.61 -21.02
C VAL A 67 9.11 -5.93 -20.35
N TYR A 68 9.29 -5.88 -19.05
CA TYR A 68 9.53 -7.01 -18.19
C TYR A 68 8.39 -7.09 -17.18
N ASP A 69 7.95 -8.27 -16.86
CA ASP A 69 6.96 -8.53 -15.83
C ASP A 69 7.47 -8.01 -14.47
N TRP A 70 6.61 -7.29 -13.77
CA TRP A 70 6.99 -6.59 -12.55
C TRP A 70 7.41 -7.55 -11.42
N ASP A 71 6.70 -8.66 -11.27
CA ASP A 71 6.91 -9.59 -10.16
C ASP A 71 8.02 -10.60 -10.44
N THR A 72 8.11 -11.07 -11.68
CA THR A 72 9.03 -12.15 -12.07
C THR A 72 10.26 -11.70 -12.83
N ASN A 73 10.29 -10.43 -13.30
CA ASN A 73 11.28 -9.88 -14.23
C ASN A 73 11.40 -10.68 -15.54
N ALA A 74 10.38 -11.45 -15.90
CA ALA A 74 10.34 -12.15 -17.19
C ALA A 74 10.11 -11.16 -18.34
N TYR A 75 10.75 -11.39 -19.48
CA TYR A 75 10.58 -10.53 -20.65
C TYR A 75 9.21 -10.76 -21.31
N ASN A 76 8.36 -9.74 -21.35
CA ASN A 76 7.01 -9.77 -21.90
C ASN A 76 6.89 -9.18 -23.31
N GLY A 77 7.93 -8.53 -23.82
CA GLY A 77 7.90 -7.92 -25.15
C GLY A 77 8.38 -6.48 -25.17
N GLN A 78 7.96 -5.74 -26.19
CA GLN A 78 8.36 -4.34 -26.35
C GLN A 78 7.22 -3.49 -26.90
N ILE A 79 7.22 -2.21 -26.54
CA ILE A 79 6.27 -1.21 -27.03
C ILE A 79 7.04 0.02 -27.54
N PRO A 80 6.46 0.88 -28.40
CA PRO A 80 7.06 2.15 -28.76
C PRO A 80 7.28 3.03 -27.53
N GLU A 81 8.49 3.60 -27.41
CA GLU A 81 8.77 4.57 -26.35
C GLU A 81 8.18 5.93 -26.69
N SER A 82 7.74 6.66 -25.65
CA SER A 82 7.33 8.06 -25.80
C SER A 82 8.53 8.94 -26.17
N PRO A 83 8.37 9.95 -27.05
CA PRO A 83 9.47 10.89 -27.36
C PRO A 83 10.01 11.62 -26.13
N VAL A 84 9.18 11.78 -25.10
CA VAL A 84 9.54 12.39 -23.81
C VAL A 84 8.96 11.55 -22.70
N THR A 85 9.77 11.22 -21.70
CA THR A 85 9.35 10.62 -20.44
C THR A 85 9.65 11.55 -19.29
N TYR A 86 8.80 11.53 -18.26
CA TYR A 86 8.90 12.39 -17.08
C TYR A 86 9.65 11.70 -15.95
N ASN A 87 10.23 12.52 -15.05
CA ASN A 87 10.84 12.00 -13.83
C ASN A 87 9.78 11.37 -12.93
N VAL A 88 10.08 10.17 -12.46
CA VAL A 88 9.25 9.42 -11.50
C VAL A 88 10.10 9.03 -10.31
N ILE A 89 9.60 9.25 -9.11
CA ILE A 89 10.20 8.80 -7.85
C ILE A 89 9.17 8.03 -7.03
N GLY A 90 9.43 6.76 -6.74
CA GLY A 90 8.40 5.87 -6.22
C GLY A 90 7.18 5.86 -7.14
N ASN A 91 6.01 6.09 -6.59
CA ASN A 91 4.74 6.08 -7.31
C ASN A 91 4.21 7.47 -7.68
N ILE A 92 5.05 8.51 -7.64
CA ILE A 92 4.69 9.88 -8.03
C ILE A 92 5.64 10.41 -9.11
N ASN A 93 5.11 11.19 -10.06
CA ASN A 93 5.93 11.86 -11.07
C ASN A 93 6.11 13.36 -10.81
N GLU A 94 6.98 14.01 -11.58
CA GLU A 94 7.28 15.45 -11.47
C GLU A 94 6.10 16.39 -11.74
N TYR A 95 4.98 15.88 -12.23
CA TYR A 95 3.71 16.59 -12.38
C TYR A 95 2.74 16.33 -11.24
N GLN A 96 3.18 15.63 -10.18
CA GLN A 96 2.37 15.22 -9.03
C GLN A 96 1.29 14.18 -9.38
N VAL A 97 1.38 13.48 -10.50
CA VAL A 97 0.51 12.33 -10.76
C VAL A 97 1.00 11.16 -9.90
N THR A 98 0.09 10.58 -9.14
CA THR A 98 0.34 9.39 -8.31
C THR A 98 -0.52 8.24 -8.80
N ILE A 99 0.07 7.06 -8.95
CA ILE A 99 -0.64 5.82 -9.29
C ILE A 99 -0.30 4.75 -8.26
N ALA A 100 -1.33 4.14 -7.71
CA ALA A 100 -1.25 3.01 -6.79
C ALA A 100 -2.27 1.94 -7.21
N GLU A 101 -2.22 0.75 -6.62
CA GLU A 101 -3.11 -0.34 -7.04
C GLU A 101 -3.51 -1.28 -5.91
N THR A 102 -4.48 -2.17 -6.20
CA THR A 102 -4.75 -3.40 -5.46
C THR A 102 -5.29 -4.47 -6.41
N THR A 103 -4.68 -5.63 -6.42
CA THR A 103 -5.17 -6.79 -7.19
C THR A 103 -6.45 -7.35 -6.57
N PHE A 104 -7.52 -7.48 -7.33
CA PHE A 104 -8.80 -8.05 -6.86
C PHE A 104 -9.13 -9.43 -7.43
N GLY A 105 -8.26 -9.99 -8.25
CA GLY A 105 -8.47 -11.28 -8.88
C GLY A 105 -9.55 -11.24 -9.97
N GLY A 106 -10.78 -11.52 -9.61
CA GLY A 106 -11.92 -11.60 -10.52
C GLY A 106 -12.04 -12.96 -11.19
N ARG A 107 -12.59 -13.01 -12.41
CA ARG A 107 -12.76 -14.26 -13.16
C ARG A 107 -11.43 -14.72 -13.74
N GLU A 108 -10.94 -15.90 -13.33
CA GLU A 108 -9.65 -16.47 -13.80
C GLU A 108 -9.58 -16.62 -15.33
N GLU A 109 -10.71 -16.95 -15.96
CA GLU A 109 -10.80 -17.07 -17.44
C GLU A 109 -10.57 -15.76 -18.19
N MET A 110 -10.48 -14.63 -17.50
CA MET A 110 -10.19 -13.31 -18.10
C MET A 110 -8.70 -12.98 -18.16
N VAL A 111 -7.85 -13.70 -17.47
CA VAL A 111 -6.39 -13.49 -17.50
C VAL A 111 -5.84 -13.80 -18.90
N ASP A 112 -5.09 -12.87 -19.47
CA ASP A 112 -4.42 -13.04 -20.76
C ASP A 112 -2.89 -13.08 -20.59
N SER A 113 -2.35 -14.26 -20.32
CA SER A 113 -0.90 -14.47 -20.16
C SER A 113 -0.06 -14.15 -21.41
N THR A 114 -0.70 -13.81 -22.54
CA THR A 114 -0.03 -13.36 -23.77
C THR A 114 0.03 -11.85 -23.90
N GLY A 115 -0.56 -11.12 -22.97
CA GLY A 115 -0.48 -9.67 -22.87
C GLY A 115 0.96 -9.21 -22.62
N THR A 116 1.29 -8.03 -23.12
CA THR A 116 2.64 -7.47 -22.96
C THR A 116 2.79 -6.70 -21.64
N LEU A 117 1.68 -6.18 -21.10
CA LEU A 117 1.71 -5.24 -19.98
C LEU A 117 1.09 -5.89 -18.75
N ASP A 118 1.81 -5.88 -17.64
CA ASP A 118 1.34 -6.17 -16.31
C ASP A 118 0.93 -4.87 -15.56
N TYR A 119 0.39 -5.02 -14.34
CA TYR A 119 -0.06 -3.88 -13.54
C TYR A 119 1.08 -2.92 -13.20
N GLY A 120 2.26 -3.42 -12.80
CA GLY A 120 3.41 -2.60 -12.43
C GLY A 120 3.98 -1.85 -13.64
N SER A 121 4.10 -2.52 -14.79
CA SER A 121 4.48 -1.88 -16.05
C SER A 121 3.53 -0.74 -16.41
N LEU A 122 2.20 -0.95 -16.25
CA LEU A 122 1.21 0.10 -16.52
C LEU A 122 1.35 1.30 -15.58
N ILE A 123 1.61 1.08 -14.29
CA ILE A 123 1.85 2.15 -13.31
C ILE A 123 3.01 3.03 -13.78
N TYR A 124 4.19 2.45 -13.98
CA TYR A 124 5.39 3.24 -14.25
C TYR A 124 5.42 3.83 -15.64
N ILE A 125 4.82 3.17 -16.65
CA ILE A 125 4.66 3.75 -18.00
C ILE A 125 3.63 4.89 -17.97
N GLY A 126 2.53 4.72 -17.23
CA GLY A 126 1.53 5.75 -17.00
C GLY A 126 2.15 7.00 -16.38
N LEU A 127 2.90 6.84 -15.28
CA LEU A 127 3.60 7.93 -14.60
C LEU A 127 4.62 8.65 -15.50
N GLN A 128 5.39 7.90 -16.29
CA GLN A 128 6.39 8.48 -17.18
C GLN A 128 5.80 9.24 -18.38
N ARG A 129 4.51 9.04 -18.69
CA ARG A 129 3.88 9.57 -19.93
C ARG A 129 2.70 10.50 -19.69
N SER A 130 2.33 10.79 -18.44
CA SER A 130 1.16 11.61 -18.10
C SER A 130 1.51 12.82 -17.24
N ARG A 131 0.69 13.85 -17.34
CA ARG A 131 0.76 15.10 -16.56
C ARG A 131 -0.44 15.31 -15.67
N THR A 132 -1.51 14.55 -15.91
CA THR A 132 -2.75 14.58 -15.16
C THR A 132 -3.27 13.16 -14.94
N ALA A 133 -4.17 12.99 -13.97
CA ALA A 133 -4.82 11.71 -13.71
C ALA A 133 -5.58 11.21 -14.95
N ARG A 134 -6.25 12.09 -15.69
CA ARG A 134 -6.97 11.72 -16.93
C ARG A 134 -6.03 11.24 -18.03
N GLU A 135 -4.91 11.96 -18.26
CA GLU A 135 -3.89 11.51 -19.20
C GLU A 135 -3.32 10.13 -18.80
N ALA A 136 -3.13 9.87 -17.49
CA ALA A 136 -2.67 8.58 -17.02
C ALA A 136 -3.67 7.46 -17.36
N ILE A 137 -4.97 7.67 -17.09
CA ILE A 137 -6.02 6.73 -17.47
C ILE A 137 -5.99 6.46 -18.99
N GLU A 138 -5.92 7.50 -19.80
CA GLU A 138 -5.88 7.36 -21.27
C GLU A 138 -4.64 6.60 -21.74
N VAL A 139 -3.47 6.90 -21.18
CA VAL A 139 -2.21 6.20 -21.52
C VAL A 139 -2.30 4.72 -21.16
N MET A 140 -2.69 4.41 -19.90
CA MET A 140 -2.75 3.04 -19.39
C MET A 140 -3.75 2.20 -20.20
N THR A 141 -4.96 2.72 -20.40
CA THR A 141 -6.04 1.99 -21.09
C THR A 141 -5.75 1.81 -22.57
N THR A 142 -5.22 2.84 -23.26
CA THR A 142 -4.82 2.75 -24.66
C THR A 142 -3.71 1.72 -24.88
N LEU A 143 -2.75 1.66 -23.96
CA LEU A 143 -1.67 0.67 -24.04
C LEU A 143 -2.19 -0.74 -23.79
N ALA A 144 -3.01 -0.93 -22.75
CA ALA A 144 -3.61 -2.22 -22.42
C ALA A 144 -4.53 -2.73 -23.54
N GLU A 145 -5.36 -1.87 -24.15
CA GLU A 145 -6.21 -2.22 -25.29
C GLU A 145 -5.40 -2.60 -26.54
N ARG A 146 -4.19 -2.06 -26.70
CA ARG A 146 -3.36 -2.30 -27.86
C ARG A 146 -2.39 -3.48 -27.74
N TYR A 147 -1.81 -3.66 -26.56
CA TYR A 147 -0.73 -4.62 -26.34
C TYR A 147 -1.12 -5.79 -25.43
N GLY A 148 -2.33 -5.75 -24.86
CA GLY A 148 -2.84 -6.74 -23.93
C GLY A 148 -2.35 -6.52 -22.51
N TYR A 149 -3.09 -7.08 -21.57
CA TYR A 149 -2.88 -6.99 -20.13
C TYR A 149 -2.80 -8.40 -19.54
N ASN A 150 -1.69 -8.74 -18.90
CA ASN A 150 -1.37 -10.11 -18.48
C ASN A 150 -1.48 -10.37 -16.97
N SER A 151 -2.01 -9.41 -16.21
CA SER A 151 -2.26 -9.62 -14.77
C SER A 151 -3.72 -10.00 -14.50
N TYR A 152 -4.01 -10.31 -13.25
CA TYR A 152 -5.36 -10.47 -12.71
C TYR A 152 -6.14 -9.15 -12.77
N GLY A 153 -7.38 -9.15 -12.28
CA GLY A 153 -8.17 -7.93 -12.15
C GLY A 153 -7.52 -6.95 -11.18
N GLU A 154 -7.45 -5.68 -11.60
CA GLU A 154 -6.72 -4.64 -10.89
C GLU A 154 -7.57 -3.41 -10.65
N THR A 155 -7.51 -2.88 -9.42
CA THR A 155 -8.03 -1.56 -9.08
C THR A 155 -6.88 -0.59 -8.96
N PHE A 156 -6.86 0.44 -9.80
CA PHE A 156 -5.87 1.53 -9.73
C PHE A 156 -6.46 2.75 -9.03
N THR A 157 -5.71 3.33 -8.11
CA THR A 157 -5.87 4.71 -7.64
C THR A 157 -5.03 5.60 -8.53
N ILE A 158 -5.62 6.61 -9.16
CA ILE A 158 -4.94 7.54 -10.06
C ILE A 158 -5.31 8.96 -9.64
N CYS A 159 -4.33 9.70 -9.11
CA CYS A 159 -4.55 11.02 -8.54
C CYS A 159 -3.59 12.06 -9.11
N ASP A 160 -4.04 13.29 -9.15
CA ASP A 160 -3.24 14.49 -9.38
C ASP A 160 -3.67 15.60 -8.39
N PRO A 161 -3.11 16.82 -8.44
CA PRO A 161 -3.48 17.89 -7.49
C PRO A 161 -4.94 18.34 -7.55
N ASP A 162 -5.67 18.00 -8.60
CA ASP A 162 -7.03 18.49 -8.85
C ASP A 162 -8.09 17.40 -8.75
N GLU A 163 -7.74 16.14 -9.08
CA GLU A 163 -8.69 15.03 -9.19
C GLU A 163 -8.15 13.73 -8.59
N ALA A 164 -9.06 12.92 -8.05
CA ALA A 164 -8.80 11.54 -7.65
C ALA A 164 -9.73 10.58 -8.42
N TRP A 165 -9.18 9.49 -8.91
CA TRP A 165 -9.89 8.47 -9.68
C TRP A 165 -9.63 7.07 -9.14
N ILE A 166 -10.64 6.23 -9.24
CA ILE A 166 -10.53 4.78 -9.11
C ILE A 166 -10.80 4.16 -10.48
N MET A 167 -9.92 3.27 -10.95
CA MET A 167 -10.07 2.55 -12.21
C MET A 167 -9.95 1.05 -11.99
N GLU A 168 -10.89 0.28 -12.48
CA GLU A 168 -10.86 -1.17 -12.44
C GLU A 168 -10.69 -1.73 -13.85
N MET A 169 -9.76 -2.68 -14.02
CA MET A 169 -9.38 -3.26 -15.31
C MET A 169 -9.20 -4.77 -15.20
N MET A 170 -9.59 -5.48 -16.27
CA MET A 170 -9.34 -6.92 -16.45
C MET A 170 -9.04 -7.23 -17.91
N GLY A 171 -8.28 -8.28 -18.17
CA GLY A 171 -8.13 -8.86 -19.51
C GLY A 171 -9.45 -9.45 -20.05
N CYS A 172 -9.46 -9.83 -21.30
CA CYS A 172 -10.63 -10.49 -21.94
C CYS A 172 -10.37 -11.97 -22.25
N GLY A 173 -9.40 -12.60 -21.58
CA GLY A 173 -9.06 -13.99 -21.72
C GLY A 173 -7.88 -14.26 -22.66
N PRO A 174 -7.36 -15.50 -22.64
CA PRO A 174 -6.12 -15.89 -23.32
C PRO A 174 -6.09 -15.52 -24.79
N GLY A 175 -5.03 -14.80 -25.21
CA GLY A 175 -4.79 -14.40 -26.59
C GLY A 175 -5.68 -13.28 -27.12
N SER A 176 -6.55 -12.70 -26.30
CA SER A 176 -7.48 -11.66 -26.73
C SER A 176 -6.81 -10.32 -26.99
N LYS A 177 -5.73 -10.02 -26.26
CA LYS A 177 -5.06 -8.71 -26.22
C LYS A 177 -6.04 -7.55 -26.11
N SER A 178 -7.12 -7.78 -25.38
CA SER A 178 -8.19 -6.83 -25.11
C SER A 178 -8.45 -6.74 -23.62
N VAL A 179 -9.01 -5.61 -23.19
CA VAL A 179 -9.35 -5.36 -21.80
C VAL A 179 -10.78 -4.84 -21.66
N VAL A 180 -11.38 -5.06 -20.50
CA VAL A 180 -12.56 -4.32 -20.02
C VAL A 180 -12.13 -3.47 -18.85
N TRP A 181 -12.59 -2.23 -18.79
CA TRP A 181 -12.23 -1.33 -17.72
C TRP A 181 -13.30 -0.25 -17.51
N VAL A 182 -13.34 0.29 -16.32
CA VAL A 182 -14.13 1.46 -15.93
C VAL A 182 -13.35 2.30 -14.95
N ALA A 183 -13.37 3.61 -15.12
CA ALA A 183 -12.79 4.59 -14.20
C ALA A 183 -13.86 5.56 -13.73
N VAL A 184 -13.86 5.87 -12.43
CA VAL A 184 -14.84 6.77 -11.80
C VAL A 184 -14.08 7.80 -10.98
N ARG A 185 -14.40 9.09 -11.21
CA ARG A 185 -13.86 10.20 -10.44
C ARG A 185 -14.47 10.22 -9.04
N ILE A 186 -13.63 10.33 -8.02
CA ILE A 186 -14.09 10.49 -6.63
C ILE A 186 -14.46 11.96 -6.41
N PRO A 187 -15.65 12.25 -5.81
CA PRO A 187 -16.04 13.62 -5.50
C PRO A 187 -15.02 14.32 -4.60
N ASP A 188 -14.80 15.60 -4.84
CA ASP A 188 -13.76 16.39 -4.13
C ASP A 188 -13.96 16.41 -2.60
N ASN A 189 -15.21 16.32 -2.12
CA ASN A 189 -15.56 16.29 -0.70
C ASN A 189 -15.67 14.89 -0.09
N ALA A 190 -15.21 13.85 -0.81
CA ALA A 190 -15.37 12.46 -0.40
C ALA A 190 -14.03 11.79 -0.06
N ILE A 191 -14.15 10.69 0.68
CA ILE A 191 -13.08 9.70 0.87
C ILE A 191 -13.49 8.38 0.24
N CYS A 192 -12.51 7.67 -0.32
CA CYS A 192 -12.69 6.36 -0.94
C CYS A 192 -11.56 5.43 -0.50
N ALA A 193 -11.75 4.13 -0.63
CA ALA A 193 -10.72 3.13 -0.40
C ALA A 193 -10.99 1.89 -1.23
N HIS A 194 -9.95 1.12 -1.51
CA HIS A 194 -10.05 -0.23 -2.04
C HIS A 194 -8.92 -1.11 -1.50
N ALA A 195 -9.19 -2.39 -1.43
CA ALA A 195 -8.33 -3.35 -0.76
C ALA A 195 -8.57 -4.76 -1.29
N ASN A 196 -8.08 -5.06 -2.49
CA ASN A 196 -8.17 -6.36 -3.17
C ASN A 196 -9.59 -6.88 -3.46
N GLN A 197 -10.52 -5.97 -3.67
CA GLN A 197 -11.88 -6.30 -4.13
C GLN A 197 -12.36 -5.22 -5.10
N SER A 198 -12.93 -5.64 -6.24
CA SER A 198 -13.63 -4.74 -7.14
C SER A 198 -14.78 -4.04 -6.40
N ARG A 199 -14.91 -2.73 -6.56
CA ARG A 199 -15.89 -1.92 -5.84
C ARG A 199 -16.77 -1.05 -6.73
N ILE A 200 -16.38 -0.82 -7.99
CA ILE A 200 -17.21 -0.07 -8.94
C ILE A 200 -18.40 -0.94 -9.34
N ARG A 201 -19.57 -0.52 -8.95
CA ARG A 201 -20.83 -1.20 -9.27
C ARG A 201 -21.49 -0.57 -10.49
N LYS A 202 -22.66 0.04 -10.33
CA LYS A 202 -23.32 0.80 -11.39
C LYS A 202 -22.62 2.15 -11.57
N PHE A 203 -22.48 2.57 -12.81
CA PHE A 203 -21.88 3.85 -13.17
C PHE A 203 -22.67 4.53 -14.29
N ASP A 204 -22.74 5.88 -14.26
CA ASP A 204 -23.47 6.64 -15.26
C ASP A 204 -22.65 6.80 -16.54
N ARG A 205 -22.97 6.02 -17.56
CA ARG A 205 -22.29 6.05 -18.86
C ARG A 205 -22.50 7.36 -19.64
N LYS A 206 -23.38 8.24 -19.20
CA LYS A 206 -23.62 9.56 -19.80
C LYS A 206 -22.78 10.66 -19.16
N ASP A 207 -22.31 10.43 -17.95
CA ASP A 207 -21.43 11.36 -17.21
C ASP A 207 -19.99 11.28 -17.75
N LYS A 208 -19.71 12.10 -18.78
CA LYS A 208 -18.39 12.13 -19.43
C LYS A 208 -17.33 12.86 -18.60
N ASP A 209 -17.75 13.62 -17.62
CA ASP A 209 -16.83 14.38 -16.77
C ASP A 209 -16.29 13.53 -15.63
N ASN A 210 -17.06 12.54 -15.16
CA ASN A 210 -16.71 11.74 -14.00
C ASN A 210 -16.61 10.23 -14.28
N VAL A 211 -16.87 9.78 -15.51
CA VAL A 211 -16.83 8.35 -15.86
C VAL A 211 -16.17 8.13 -17.21
N MET A 212 -15.15 7.26 -17.21
CA MET A 212 -14.50 6.74 -18.40
C MET A 212 -14.61 5.21 -18.41
N TYR A 213 -14.76 4.58 -19.58
CA TYR A 213 -14.92 3.13 -19.66
C TYR A 213 -14.61 2.58 -21.05
N SER A 214 -14.23 1.31 -21.12
CA SER A 214 -14.00 0.60 -22.38
C SER A 214 -15.29 0.39 -23.16
N LYS A 215 -15.24 0.55 -24.48
CA LYS A 215 -16.43 0.42 -25.35
C LYS A 215 -17.10 -0.95 -25.22
N ASN A 216 -16.34 -1.98 -24.92
CA ASN A 216 -16.77 -3.38 -24.81
C ASN A 216 -17.21 -3.79 -23.40
N VAL A 217 -17.18 -2.91 -22.40
CA VAL A 217 -17.40 -3.27 -20.98
C VAL A 217 -18.70 -4.02 -20.72
N VAL A 218 -19.78 -3.72 -21.44
CA VAL A 218 -21.06 -4.43 -21.30
C VAL A 218 -21.20 -5.53 -22.37
N SER A 219 -20.82 -5.23 -23.62
CA SER A 219 -20.99 -6.18 -24.72
C SER A 219 -20.13 -7.42 -24.58
N PHE A 220 -18.94 -7.30 -23.97
CA PHE A 220 -18.10 -8.45 -23.66
C PHE A 220 -18.78 -9.38 -22.64
N ALA A 221 -19.34 -8.86 -21.54
CA ALA A 221 -20.07 -9.65 -20.57
C ALA A 221 -21.26 -10.39 -21.19
N ARG A 222 -22.01 -9.71 -22.07
CA ARG A 222 -23.11 -10.34 -22.83
C ARG A 222 -22.61 -11.46 -23.75
N SER A 223 -21.50 -11.25 -24.45
CA SER A 223 -20.94 -12.27 -25.34
C SER A 223 -20.52 -13.54 -24.62
N LYS A 224 -20.21 -13.45 -23.32
CA LYS A 224 -19.87 -14.57 -22.44
C LYS A 224 -21.08 -15.17 -21.71
N GLY A 225 -22.26 -14.57 -21.86
CA GLY A 225 -23.46 -15.00 -21.14
C GLY A 225 -23.45 -14.66 -19.64
N TRP A 226 -22.59 -13.74 -19.21
CA TRP A 226 -22.49 -13.34 -17.79
C TRP A 226 -23.45 -12.21 -17.42
N TYR A 227 -24.04 -11.56 -18.42
CA TYR A 227 -24.98 -10.46 -18.24
C TYR A 227 -26.01 -10.41 -19.38
N ASP A 228 -27.28 -10.30 -19.03
CA ASP A 228 -28.41 -10.22 -19.99
C ASP A 228 -29.33 -9.00 -19.75
N GLY A 229 -29.02 -8.17 -18.73
CA GLY A 229 -29.79 -7.00 -18.36
C GLY A 229 -29.59 -5.80 -19.27
N THR A 230 -30.19 -4.66 -18.90
CA THR A 230 -30.03 -3.39 -19.63
C THR A 230 -28.68 -2.76 -19.37
N ASP A 231 -28.19 -1.93 -20.30
CA ASP A 231 -26.91 -1.22 -20.11
C ASP A 231 -26.91 -0.29 -18.89
N ALA A 232 -28.07 0.23 -18.49
CA ALA A 232 -28.21 1.11 -17.34
C ALA A 232 -28.11 0.37 -15.99
N ASP A 233 -28.42 -0.94 -16.00
CA ASP A 233 -28.37 -1.78 -14.81
C ASP A 233 -27.05 -2.54 -14.65
N PHE A 234 -26.13 -2.37 -15.59
CA PHE A 234 -24.86 -3.06 -15.56
C PHE A 234 -24.04 -2.71 -14.30
N ASP A 235 -23.67 -3.74 -13.55
CA ASP A 235 -22.86 -3.68 -12.34
C ASP A 235 -21.53 -4.37 -12.61
N PHE A 236 -20.44 -3.59 -12.70
CA PHE A 236 -19.12 -4.10 -13.05
C PHE A 236 -18.62 -5.13 -12.04
N CYS A 237 -18.62 -4.77 -10.76
CA CYS A 237 -18.18 -5.63 -9.67
C CYS A 237 -18.97 -6.95 -9.65
N SER A 238 -20.29 -6.90 -9.65
CA SER A 238 -21.12 -8.10 -9.58
C SER A 238 -20.96 -9.01 -10.81
N THR A 239 -20.64 -8.42 -11.97
CA THR A 239 -20.49 -9.17 -13.23
C THR A 239 -19.10 -9.82 -13.35
N TYR A 240 -18.04 -9.09 -13.02
CA TYR A 240 -16.67 -9.52 -13.29
C TYR A 240 -15.92 -10.04 -12.07
N ALA A 241 -16.24 -9.56 -10.87
CA ALA A 241 -15.50 -9.86 -9.64
C ALA A 241 -16.41 -9.77 -8.40
N ALA A 242 -17.54 -10.49 -8.40
CA ALA A 242 -18.46 -10.50 -7.27
C ALA A 242 -17.75 -10.94 -5.98
N PRO A 243 -17.89 -10.19 -4.87
CA PRO A 243 -17.22 -10.50 -3.63
C PRO A 243 -17.76 -11.79 -3.01
N ASP A 244 -16.88 -12.73 -2.74
CA ASP A 244 -17.10 -13.90 -1.91
C ASP A 244 -16.94 -13.56 -0.42
N PHE A 245 -16.81 -14.57 0.43
CA PHE A 245 -16.56 -14.36 1.85
C PHE A 245 -15.21 -13.66 2.09
N GLY A 246 -14.15 -14.07 1.41
CA GLY A 246 -12.82 -13.47 1.52
C GLY A 246 -12.80 -12.01 1.06
N GLY A 247 -13.41 -11.73 -0.09
CA GLY A 247 -13.57 -10.38 -0.62
C GLY A 247 -14.30 -9.43 0.34
N ARG A 248 -15.23 -9.94 1.15
CA ARG A 248 -15.90 -9.14 2.19
C ARG A 248 -15.06 -9.05 3.47
N ARG A 249 -14.66 -10.20 4.02
CA ARG A 249 -14.04 -10.26 5.35
C ARG A 249 -12.59 -9.79 5.38
N TRP A 250 -11.80 -10.06 4.35
CA TRP A 250 -10.42 -9.59 4.28
C TRP A 250 -10.31 -8.21 3.62
N CYS A 251 -11.07 -8.02 2.53
CA CYS A 251 -10.90 -6.86 1.67
C CYS A 251 -11.82 -5.71 2.10
N GLU A 252 -13.12 -5.89 2.00
CA GLU A 252 -14.08 -4.83 2.34
C GLU A 252 -14.08 -4.45 3.82
N ALA A 253 -13.68 -5.35 4.74
CA ALA A 253 -13.51 -4.98 6.16
C ALA A 253 -12.43 -3.90 6.37
N ARG A 254 -11.34 -3.89 5.56
CA ARG A 254 -10.33 -2.82 5.60
C ARG A 254 -10.91 -1.48 5.13
N VAL A 255 -11.72 -1.51 4.08
CA VAL A 255 -12.44 -0.32 3.59
C VAL A 255 -13.43 0.18 4.65
N TRP A 256 -14.18 -0.75 5.25
CA TRP A 256 -15.10 -0.43 6.35
C TRP A 256 -14.36 0.25 7.52
N SER A 257 -13.21 -0.28 7.92
CA SER A 257 -12.44 0.29 9.02
C SER A 257 -12.00 1.72 8.73
N PHE A 258 -11.50 2.00 7.52
CA PHE A 258 -11.16 3.35 7.12
C PHE A 258 -12.36 4.29 7.17
N PHE A 259 -13.48 3.90 6.57
CA PHE A 259 -14.69 4.74 6.58
C PHE A 259 -15.24 4.97 7.98
N ASN A 260 -15.25 3.92 8.82
CA ASN A 260 -15.76 3.97 10.18
C ASN A 260 -14.99 4.93 11.10
N ARG A 261 -13.71 5.19 10.82
CA ARG A 261 -12.91 6.19 11.53
C ARG A 261 -13.43 7.62 11.34
N PHE A 262 -14.15 7.86 10.23
CA PHE A 262 -14.55 9.20 9.81
C PHE A 262 -16.05 9.39 9.62
N ALA A 263 -16.85 8.34 9.80
CA ALA A 263 -18.32 8.40 9.69
C ALA A 263 -19.01 7.33 10.53
N LYS A 264 -19.81 7.75 11.51
CA LYS A 264 -20.57 6.84 12.39
C LYS A 264 -21.65 6.03 11.65
N SER A 265 -22.06 6.50 10.46
CA SER A 265 -23.05 5.81 9.63
C SER A 265 -22.59 4.44 9.12
N MET A 266 -21.32 4.10 9.34
CA MET A 266 -20.74 2.83 8.86
C MET A 266 -21.12 1.61 9.70
N ASP A 267 -21.67 1.78 10.89
CA ASP A 267 -22.12 0.68 11.77
C ASP A 267 -23.12 -0.26 11.06
N LYS A 268 -24.00 0.27 10.21
CA LYS A 268 -24.96 -0.53 9.46
C LYS A 268 -24.33 -1.51 8.45
N TYR A 269 -23.07 -1.30 8.07
CA TYR A 269 -22.35 -2.14 7.12
C TYR A 269 -21.47 -3.21 7.78
N VAL A 270 -21.45 -3.29 9.11
CA VAL A 270 -20.75 -4.37 9.85
C VAL A 270 -21.16 -5.75 9.33
N PRO A 271 -22.47 -6.09 9.12
CA PRO A 271 -22.86 -7.40 8.59
C PRO A 271 -22.29 -7.70 7.20
N TYR A 272 -22.02 -6.67 6.38
CA TYR A 272 -21.38 -6.85 5.07
C TYR A 272 -19.88 -7.17 5.24
N ALA A 273 -19.18 -6.40 6.06
CA ALA A 273 -17.76 -6.57 6.33
C ALA A 273 -17.44 -7.87 7.11
N GLU A 274 -18.38 -8.40 7.90
CA GLU A 274 -18.27 -9.73 8.52
C GLU A 274 -18.27 -10.87 7.50
N GLY A 275 -18.89 -10.67 6.35
CA GLY A 275 -18.88 -11.61 5.22
C GLY A 275 -19.91 -12.75 5.31
N HIS A 276 -20.51 -13.00 6.47
CA HIS A 276 -21.43 -14.13 6.69
C HIS A 276 -22.83 -13.94 6.14
N SER A 277 -23.25 -12.69 5.91
CA SER A 277 -24.60 -12.36 5.44
C SER A 277 -24.62 -12.15 3.92
N PRO A 278 -25.11 -13.11 3.11
CA PRO A 278 -25.07 -13.00 1.65
C PRO A 278 -25.90 -11.83 1.10
N ASN A 279 -26.95 -11.43 1.85
CA ASN A 279 -27.86 -10.35 1.47
C ASN A 279 -27.55 -9.02 2.18
N ALA A 280 -26.41 -8.88 2.85
CA ALA A 280 -26.01 -7.63 3.47
C ALA A 280 -25.84 -6.52 2.43
N GLU A 281 -26.29 -5.31 2.76
CA GLU A 281 -26.15 -4.13 1.90
C GLU A 281 -24.65 -3.85 1.66
N PRO A 282 -24.19 -3.78 0.40
CA PRO A 282 -22.80 -3.44 0.11
C PRO A 282 -22.49 -2.00 0.49
N MET A 283 -21.26 -1.73 0.88
CA MET A 283 -20.81 -0.37 1.18
C MET A 283 -20.82 0.51 -0.07
N PRO A 284 -21.05 1.82 0.09
CA PRO A 284 -20.89 2.77 -1.00
C PRO A 284 -19.43 2.83 -1.47
N LEU A 285 -19.21 3.23 -2.72
CA LEU A 285 -17.87 3.37 -3.28
C LEU A 285 -17.04 4.43 -2.52
N TRP A 286 -17.67 5.51 -2.10
CA TRP A 286 -17.13 6.60 -1.28
C TRP A 286 -18.13 7.08 -0.24
N ILE A 287 -17.62 7.81 0.74
CA ILE A 287 -18.45 8.52 1.72
C ILE A 287 -17.98 9.97 1.85
N VAL A 288 -18.87 10.85 2.31
CA VAL A 288 -18.47 12.18 2.79
C VAL A 288 -18.13 12.07 4.28
N PRO A 289 -16.89 12.36 4.69
CA PRO A 289 -16.50 12.23 6.08
C PRO A 289 -17.14 13.29 6.96
N GLU A 290 -17.34 13.00 8.25
CA GLU A 290 -17.90 13.94 9.24
C GLU A 290 -16.96 15.10 9.57
N ARG A 291 -15.68 14.98 9.25
CA ARG A 291 -14.65 16.01 9.35
C ARG A 291 -13.62 15.87 8.24
N LYS A 292 -12.93 16.94 7.93
CA LYS A 292 -11.77 16.89 7.00
C LYS A 292 -10.62 16.10 7.61
N LEU A 293 -9.85 15.46 6.74
CA LEU A 293 -8.71 14.62 7.10
C LEU A 293 -7.39 15.38 6.87
N SER A 294 -6.50 15.28 7.84
CA SER A 294 -5.10 15.74 7.72
C SER A 294 -4.20 14.62 7.19
N LEU A 295 -2.98 14.96 6.81
CA LEU A 295 -1.91 14.00 6.49
C LEU A 295 -1.73 12.99 7.65
N ALA A 296 -1.63 13.49 8.89
CA ALA A 296 -1.48 12.62 10.06
C ALA A 296 -2.67 11.67 10.28
N ASP A 297 -3.89 12.07 9.91
CA ASP A 297 -5.05 11.16 9.93
C ASP A 297 -4.88 10.01 8.94
N LEU A 298 -4.32 10.28 7.77
CA LEU A 298 -4.11 9.28 6.74
C LEU A 298 -2.96 8.33 7.09
N GLU A 299 -1.85 8.86 7.65
CA GLU A 299 -0.78 8.04 8.23
C GLU A 299 -1.31 7.12 9.34
N ALA A 300 -2.15 7.66 10.24
CA ALA A 300 -2.78 6.88 11.30
C ALA A 300 -3.75 5.81 10.76
N ALA A 301 -4.46 6.11 9.66
CA ALA A 301 -5.34 5.13 9.02
C ALA A 301 -4.56 3.97 8.37
N MET A 302 -3.37 4.24 7.80
CA MET A 302 -2.49 3.19 7.29
C MET A 302 -1.93 2.27 8.39
N ARG A 303 -1.98 2.68 9.66
CA ARG A 303 -1.52 1.94 10.84
C ARG A 303 -2.62 1.16 11.55
N ASP A 304 -3.77 0.99 10.93
CA ASP A 304 -4.97 0.41 11.52
C ASP A 304 -4.92 -1.13 11.65
N HIS A 305 -5.36 -1.64 12.82
CA HIS A 305 -5.57 -3.07 13.09
C HIS A 305 -6.99 -3.31 13.63
N TYR A 306 -7.96 -2.50 13.23
CA TYR A 306 -9.34 -2.54 13.69
C TYR A 306 -9.53 -2.20 15.18
N GLU A 307 -8.60 -1.47 15.81
CA GLU A 307 -8.64 -1.16 17.23
C GLU A 307 -9.97 -0.52 17.66
N GLY A 308 -10.56 -1.04 18.72
CA GLY A 308 -11.82 -0.54 19.28
C GLY A 308 -13.07 -0.92 18.47
N THR A 309 -12.96 -1.76 17.45
CA THR A 309 -14.07 -2.20 16.59
C THR A 309 -14.47 -3.66 16.86
N PRO A 310 -15.59 -4.15 16.29
CA PRO A 310 -15.92 -5.58 16.34
C PRO A 310 -14.84 -6.50 15.75
N PHE A 311 -13.99 -5.98 14.84
CA PHE A 311 -12.93 -6.72 14.15
C PHE A 311 -11.56 -6.65 14.83
N ALA A 312 -11.41 -5.96 15.98
CA ALA A 312 -10.14 -5.81 16.67
C ALA A 312 -9.46 -7.16 16.93
N LEU A 313 -8.15 -7.21 16.62
CA LEU A 313 -7.34 -8.44 16.63
C LEU A 313 -6.60 -8.69 17.95
N ASP A 314 -6.63 -7.73 18.87
CA ASP A 314 -5.94 -7.74 20.17
C ASP A 314 -6.87 -8.05 21.35
N LYS A 315 -8.08 -8.54 21.09
CA LYS A 315 -9.05 -8.87 22.13
C LYS A 315 -8.53 -9.97 23.06
N PRO A 316 -8.84 -9.90 24.37
CA PRO A 316 -8.52 -10.98 25.30
C PRO A 316 -9.07 -12.33 24.81
N GLY A 317 -8.20 -13.33 24.74
CA GLY A 317 -8.56 -14.67 24.25
C GLY A 317 -8.48 -14.83 22.73
N ASP A 318 -8.17 -13.78 21.98
CA ASP A 318 -7.91 -13.84 20.55
C ASP A 318 -6.53 -14.47 20.27
N ILE A 319 -6.46 -15.34 19.26
CA ILE A 319 -5.24 -16.05 18.89
C ILE A 319 -4.15 -15.10 18.41
N GLY A 320 -4.53 -14.07 17.66
CA GLY A 320 -3.59 -13.10 17.10
C GLY A 320 -2.89 -12.26 18.15
N GLY A 321 -3.61 -11.92 19.24
CA GLY A 321 -3.04 -11.18 20.34
C GLY A 321 -1.96 -11.95 21.09
N GLY A 322 -2.08 -13.28 21.20
CA GLY A 322 -1.15 -14.10 21.97
C GLY A 322 -0.91 -13.56 23.37
N ILE A 323 0.20 -13.97 24.00
CA ILE A 323 0.58 -13.45 25.34
C ILE A 323 1.08 -12.02 25.31
N TRP A 324 1.49 -11.52 24.15
CA TRP A 324 2.05 -10.17 23.99
C TRP A 324 1.11 -9.20 23.28
N GLN A 325 -0.16 -9.57 23.12
CA GLN A 325 -1.21 -8.72 22.54
C GLN A 325 -0.81 -8.13 21.18
N MET A 326 -0.24 -8.95 20.32
CA MET A 326 0.18 -8.56 18.98
C MET A 326 -1.07 -8.49 18.07
N PRO A 327 -1.42 -7.33 17.49
CA PRO A 327 -2.64 -7.18 16.68
C PRO A 327 -2.46 -7.67 15.23
N TYR A 328 -1.60 -8.63 15.03
CA TYR A 328 -1.28 -9.24 13.74
C TYR A 328 -1.61 -10.73 13.78
N ARG A 329 -1.91 -11.27 12.62
CA ARG A 329 -2.12 -12.71 12.47
C ARG A 329 -0.83 -13.39 11.98
N PRO A 330 -0.54 -14.63 12.46
CA PRO A 330 0.53 -15.41 11.88
C PRO A 330 0.22 -15.81 10.45
N THR A 331 1.25 -16.03 9.65
CA THR A 331 1.17 -16.59 8.30
C THR A 331 1.24 -18.11 8.33
N PRO A 332 0.64 -18.82 7.36
CA PRO A 332 -0.13 -18.29 6.23
C PRO A 332 -1.51 -17.76 6.66
N LEU A 333 -2.05 -16.80 5.87
CA LEU A 333 -3.40 -16.29 6.13
C LEU A 333 -4.49 -17.30 5.73
N GLU A 334 -4.23 -18.15 4.75
CA GLU A 334 -5.07 -19.30 4.38
C GLU A 334 -4.41 -20.60 4.81
N TYR A 335 -5.18 -21.49 5.41
CA TYR A 335 -4.71 -22.80 5.89
C TYR A 335 -5.87 -23.79 5.96
N GLU A 336 -5.56 -25.06 6.19
CA GLU A 336 -6.55 -26.13 6.27
C GLU A 336 -6.46 -26.84 7.63
N VAL A 337 -7.62 -27.11 8.24
CA VAL A 337 -7.75 -27.90 9.46
C VAL A 337 -8.80 -28.97 9.21
N ASP A 338 -8.42 -30.22 9.34
CA ASP A 338 -9.31 -31.38 9.17
C ASP A 338 -10.11 -31.36 7.85
N GLY A 339 -9.48 -30.94 6.75
CA GLY A 339 -10.09 -30.81 5.43
C GLY A 339 -11.00 -29.58 5.26
N GLN A 340 -11.05 -28.68 6.23
CA GLN A 340 -11.79 -27.42 6.17
C GLN A 340 -10.85 -26.27 5.91
N LYS A 341 -11.15 -25.46 4.89
CA LYS A 341 -10.44 -24.21 4.62
C LYS A 341 -10.72 -23.21 5.73
N CYS A 342 -9.67 -22.70 6.32
CA CYS A 342 -9.68 -21.67 7.35
C CYS A 342 -8.89 -20.46 6.87
N PHE A 343 -9.07 -19.32 7.53
CA PHE A 343 -8.34 -18.10 7.23
C PHE A 343 -8.06 -17.29 8.51
N ASN A 344 -7.01 -16.46 8.44
CA ASN A 344 -6.74 -15.42 9.42
C ASN A 344 -7.18 -14.06 8.88
N GLU A 345 -7.63 -13.18 9.76
CA GLU A 345 -7.96 -11.80 9.39
C GLU A 345 -6.69 -11.01 9.06
N ARG A 346 -6.88 -9.99 8.22
CA ARG A 346 -5.83 -9.10 7.79
C ARG A 346 -6.27 -7.64 7.95
N PRO A 347 -5.54 -6.84 8.75
CA PRO A 347 -5.78 -5.40 8.88
C PRO A 347 -5.16 -4.61 7.73
N ILE A 348 -5.31 -3.27 7.77
CA ILE A 348 -4.65 -2.35 6.83
C ILE A 348 -3.13 -2.43 7.03
N SER A 349 -2.64 -2.26 8.27
CA SER A 349 -1.23 -2.42 8.61
C SER A 349 -0.89 -3.89 8.80
N THR A 350 0.11 -4.39 8.07
CA THR A 350 0.45 -5.82 8.04
C THR A 350 1.95 -6.07 7.95
N GLN A 351 2.39 -7.20 8.51
CA GLN A 351 3.78 -7.67 8.43
C GLN A 351 4.27 -7.98 6.99
N GLN A 352 3.36 -8.04 6.04
CA GLN A 352 3.65 -8.39 4.65
C GLN A 352 4.04 -7.18 3.80
N ALA A 353 3.92 -5.96 4.35
CA ALA A 353 4.20 -4.75 3.60
C ALA A 353 5.67 -4.66 3.20
N GLY A 354 5.94 -4.57 1.91
CA GLY A 354 7.27 -4.29 1.37
C GLY A 354 7.58 -2.80 1.43
N PHE A 355 6.59 -1.97 1.12
CA PHE A 355 6.64 -0.52 1.28
C PHE A 355 5.24 0.08 1.45
N VAL A 356 5.21 1.26 2.03
CA VAL A 356 4.00 2.05 2.24
C VAL A 356 4.26 3.52 1.91
N PHE A 357 3.23 4.21 1.44
CA PHE A 357 3.33 5.66 1.32
C PHE A 357 1.98 6.36 1.53
N VAL A 358 2.08 7.66 1.84
CA VAL A 358 1.01 8.64 1.67
C VAL A 358 1.48 9.65 0.64
N SER A 359 0.74 9.86 -0.44
CA SER A 359 1.01 10.90 -1.44
C SER A 359 0.14 12.13 -1.15
N GLN A 360 0.74 13.31 -1.13
CA GLN A 360 0.08 14.60 -0.95
C GLN A 360 0.36 15.48 -2.17
N MET A 361 -0.70 15.87 -2.87
CA MET A 361 -0.62 16.61 -4.13
C MET A 361 -1.35 17.95 -4.01
N ARG A 362 -0.67 19.07 -4.36
CA ARG A 362 -1.13 20.43 -4.06
C ARG A 362 -0.99 21.35 -5.26
N SER A 363 -2.12 21.82 -5.79
CA SER A 363 -2.19 22.66 -7.00
C SER A 363 -1.72 24.11 -6.79
N TRP A 364 -1.74 24.62 -5.56
CA TRP A 364 -1.35 26.02 -5.25
C TRP A 364 0.16 26.24 -5.11
N LEU A 365 0.94 25.19 -5.15
CA LEU A 365 2.41 25.27 -5.13
C LEU A 365 2.99 24.99 -6.53
N PRO A 366 4.20 25.50 -6.83
CA PRO A 366 4.90 25.07 -8.02
C PRO A 366 4.99 23.54 -8.09
N ARG A 367 4.83 22.95 -9.28
CA ARG A 367 4.75 21.49 -9.46
C ARG A 367 5.91 20.72 -8.82
N GLN A 368 7.10 21.31 -8.78
CA GLN A 368 8.29 20.72 -8.18
C GLN A 368 8.22 20.62 -6.64
N ILE A 369 7.38 21.43 -6.02
CA ILE A 369 7.26 21.55 -4.56
C ILE A 369 5.96 20.92 -4.07
N GLY A 370 4.89 21.01 -4.88
CA GLY A 370 3.53 20.64 -4.47
C GLY A 370 3.32 19.16 -4.16
N GLY A 371 4.05 18.27 -4.81
CA GLY A 371 3.91 16.81 -4.63
C GLY A 371 4.92 16.26 -3.62
N VAL A 372 4.44 15.51 -2.64
CA VAL A 372 5.26 14.80 -1.66
C VAL A 372 4.79 13.37 -1.53
N LEU A 373 5.70 12.42 -1.66
CA LEU A 373 5.52 11.03 -1.31
C LEU A 373 6.11 10.82 0.09
N TRP A 374 5.27 10.66 1.08
CA TRP A 374 5.65 10.28 2.44
C TRP A 374 5.88 8.78 2.46
N PHE A 375 7.12 8.36 2.33
CA PHE A 375 7.52 6.99 2.00
C PHE A 375 8.17 6.26 3.17
N ALA A 376 7.89 4.98 3.31
CA ALA A 376 8.61 4.06 4.17
C ALA A 376 8.64 2.65 3.56
N ASN A 377 9.65 1.86 3.93
CA ASN A 377 9.64 0.41 3.72
C ASN A 377 8.99 -0.27 4.92
N ASP A 378 8.51 -1.53 4.71
CA ASP A 378 7.95 -2.36 5.77
C ASP A 378 6.56 -1.88 6.27
N ASP A 379 6.06 -2.47 7.33
CA ASP A 379 4.77 -2.26 7.95
C ASP A 379 4.56 -0.82 8.46
N ALA A 380 3.50 -0.15 8.00
CA ALA A 380 3.18 1.24 8.33
C ALA A 380 3.17 1.53 9.85
N ASN A 381 2.72 0.57 10.66
CA ASN A 381 2.68 0.75 12.11
C ASN A 381 4.08 0.68 12.76
N MET A 382 5.04 0.07 12.08
CA MET A 382 6.39 -0.12 12.60
C MET A 382 7.38 0.95 12.14
N VAL A 383 7.02 1.84 11.21
CA VAL A 383 7.95 2.75 10.54
C VAL A 383 7.45 4.19 10.48
N PRO A 384 8.35 5.20 10.45
CA PRO A 384 7.98 6.58 10.17
C PRO A 384 7.94 6.83 8.67
N PHE A 385 7.12 7.78 8.24
CA PHE A 385 7.04 8.24 6.86
C PHE A 385 8.06 9.34 6.57
N THR A 386 8.92 9.13 5.58
CA THR A 386 9.97 10.09 5.18
C THR A 386 9.50 10.92 3.99
N PRO A 387 9.61 12.27 4.01
CA PRO A 387 9.15 13.13 2.91
C PRO A 387 10.09 13.04 1.70
N ILE A 388 9.59 12.52 0.58
CA ILE A 388 10.24 12.46 -0.72
C ILE A 388 9.47 13.36 -1.68
N TYR A 389 10.06 14.49 -2.11
CA TYR A 389 9.38 15.38 -3.04
C TYR A 389 9.34 14.82 -4.46
N CYS A 390 8.27 15.07 -5.19
CA CYS A 390 8.05 14.53 -6.55
C CYS A 390 9.12 14.96 -7.58
N CYS A 391 9.84 16.04 -7.31
CA CYS A 391 10.95 16.53 -8.13
C CYS A 391 12.29 15.86 -7.81
N VAL A 392 12.36 15.00 -6.78
CA VAL A 392 13.59 14.29 -6.43
C VAL A 392 14.04 13.46 -7.65
N ASN A 393 15.27 13.72 -8.07
CA ASN A 393 15.89 13.05 -9.23
C ASN A 393 17.17 12.30 -8.85
N LYS A 394 17.40 12.16 -7.54
CA LYS A 394 18.44 11.35 -6.94
C LYS A 394 17.86 10.73 -5.67
N PRO A 395 17.47 9.46 -5.68
CA PRO A 395 16.93 8.78 -4.51
C PRO A 395 17.88 8.87 -3.31
N PRO A 396 17.38 8.99 -2.08
CA PRO A 396 18.21 8.84 -0.88
C PRO A 396 18.91 7.49 -0.87
N HIS A 397 20.20 7.46 -0.52
CA HIS A 397 21.02 6.25 -0.61
C HIS A 397 20.43 5.05 0.15
N CYS A 398 19.83 5.28 1.32
CA CYS A 398 19.25 4.18 2.10
C CYS A 398 18.00 3.55 1.46
N TYR A 399 17.33 4.25 0.54
CA TYR A 399 16.20 3.72 -0.23
C TYR A 399 16.58 3.15 -1.61
N ASP A 400 17.86 3.26 -1.98
CA ASP A 400 18.41 2.73 -3.23
C ASP A 400 19.86 2.29 -3.01
N THR A 401 20.07 1.36 -2.06
CA THR A 401 21.39 0.87 -1.67
C THR A 401 21.88 -0.18 -2.66
N PRO A 402 22.98 0.06 -3.39
CA PRO A 402 23.51 -0.91 -4.34
C PRO A 402 23.84 -2.27 -3.69
N GLY A 403 23.38 -3.34 -4.31
CA GLY A 403 23.65 -4.72 -3.87
C GLY A 403 22.78 -5.22 -2.71
N ALA A 404 21.84 -4.42 -2.21
CA ALA A 404 20.80 -4.90 -1.32
C ALA A 404 19.60 -5.40 -2.14
N ASP A 405 19.12 -6.58 -1.80
CA ASP A 405 17.94 -7.22 -2.40
C ASP A 405 17.20 -8.09 -1.36
N ALA A 406 16.19 -8.83 -1.79
CA ALA A 406 15.36 -9.68 -0.92
C ALA A 406 16.14 -10.75 -0.15
N VAL A 407 17.35 -11.12 -0.58
CA VAL A 407 18.19 -12.16 0.01
C VAL A 407 19.58 -11.64 0.42
N THR A 408 19.85 -10.34 0.20
CA THR A 408 21.13 -9.71 0.50
C THR A 408 20.95 -8.55 1.48
N PHE A 409 21.23 -8.81 2.75
CA PHE A 409 21.17 -7.81 3.82
C PHE A 409 22.21 -6.70 3.64
N SER A 410 21.80 -5.47 3.85
CA SER A 410 22.70 -4.32 4.01
C SER A 410 22.28 -3.47 5.21
N PRO A 411 23.23 -3.12 6.11
CA PRO A 411 22.93 -2.22 7.23
C PRO A 411 22.67 -0.77 6.78
N ASP A 412 22.96 -0.43 5.53
CA ASP A 412 22.75 0.90 4.98
C ASP A 412 21.44 1.01 4.16
N ASN A 413 20.73 -0.11 4.01
CA ASN A 413 19.43 -0.16 3.36
C ASN A 413 18.29 0.04 4.37
N ALA A 414 17.35 0.90 4.04
CA ALA A 414 16.23 1.26 4.92
C ALA A 414 15.30 0.07 5.16
N PHE A 415 14.94 -0.70 4.09
CA PHE A 415 14.09 -1.88 4.24
C PHE A 415 14.65 -2.83 5.29
N TRP A 416 15.92 -3.22 5.16
CA TRP A 416 16.51 -4.20 6.07
C TRP A 416 16.58 -3.74 7.51
N ILE A 417 16.86 -2.46 7.75
CA ILE A 417 16.91 -1.92 9.12
C ILE A 417 15.52 -1.75 9.71
N GLN A 418 14.54 -1.31 8.93
CA GLN A 418 13.16 -1.19 9.36
C GLN A 418 12.56 -2.58 9.65
N ASN A 419 12.70 -3.53 8.74
CA ASN A 419 12.23 -4.90 8.89
C ASN A 419 12.91 -5.63 10.07
N TRP A 420 14.21 -5.41 10.29
CA TRP A 420 14.89 -5.95 11.46
C TRP A 420 14.26 -5.47 12.78
N VAL A 421 14.01 -4.17 12.90
CA VAL A 421 13.36 -3.60 14.11
C VAL A 421 11.95 -4.15 14.28
N SER A 422 11.15 -4.22 13.23
CA SER A 422 9.80 -4.76 13.25
C SER A 422 9.77 -6.21 13.74
N ASN A 423 10.65 -7.06 13.19
CA ASN A 423 10.78 -8.46 13.59
C ASN A 423 11.29 -8.65 15.03
N MET A 424 12.01 -7.68 15.60
CA MET A 424 12.34 -7.68 17.04
C MET A 424 11.11 -7.38 17.90
N VAL A 425 10.21 -6.51 17.43
CA VAL A 425 9.07 -6.02 18.19
C VAL A 425 7.88 -6.98 18.16
N TYR A 426 7.56 -7.60 17.02
CA TYR A 426 6.42 -8.49 16.88
C TYR A 426 6.30 -9.56 17.98
N PRO A 427 7.34 -10.32 18.34
CA PRO A 427 7.24 -11.38 19.34
C PRO A 427 6.96 -10.87 20.76
N ARG A 428 7.15 -9.57 21.02
CA ARG A 428 6.92 -8.94 22.33
C ARG A 428 6.23 -7.59 22.18
N TYR A 429 5.21 -7.54 21.34
CA TYR A 429 4.59 -6.31 20.85
C TYR A 429 4.20 -5.37 21.99
N SER A 430 3.36 -5.80 22.93
CA SER A 430 2.87 -4.94 24.02
C SER A 430 3.96 -4.35 24.91
N GLN A 431 5.15 -4.97 24.96
CA GLN A 431 6.28 -4.47 25.74
C GLN A 431 7.23 -3.58 24.94
N MET A 432 7.50 -3.93 23.67
CA MET A 432 8.52 -3.26 22.86
C MET A 432 7.95 -2.16 21.98
N PHE A 433 6.74 -2.31 21.48
CA PHE A 433 6.10 -1.35 20.59
C PHE A 433 5.99 0.08 21.17
N PRO A 434 5.71 0.31 22.47
CA PRO A 434 5.71 1.66 23.02
C PRO A 434 7.04 2.41 22.84
N ALA A 435 8.17 1.71 22.92
CA ALA A 435 9.49 2.30 22.71
C ALA A 435 9.74 2.62 21.23
N LEU A 436 9.33 1.73 20.32
CA LEU A 436 9.37 1.98 18.86
C LEU A 436 8.48 3.17 18.52
N ARG A 437 7.22 3.14 18.97
CA ARG A 437 6.22 4.17 18.67
C ARG A 437 6.69 5.56 19.07
N ALA A 438 7.34 5.69 20.23
CA ALA A 438 7.85 6.98 20.68
C ALA A 438 8.90 7.58 19.71
N VAL A 439 9.76 6.77 19.13
CA VAL A 439 10.76 7.21 18.13
C VAL A 439 10.08 7.51 16.79
N ARG A 440 9.18 6.64 16.33
CA ARG A 440 8.40 6.80 15.11
C ARG A 440 7.61 8.11 15.12
N ASP A 441 6.74 8.28 16.13
CA ASP A 441 5.86 9.44 16.24
C ASP A 441 6.64 10.76 16.39
N SER A 442 7.84 10.70 17.00
CA SER A 442 8.75 11.86 17.10
C SER A 442 9.29 12.28 15.73
N LEU A 443 9.61 11.33 14.85
CA LEU A 443 10.08 11.63 13.49
C LEU A 443 8.94 12.13 12.61
N ASP A 444 7.80 11.46 12.58
CA ASP A 444 6.63 11.90 11.81
C ASP A 444 6.22 13.33 12.20
N SER A 445 6.09 13.59 13.51
CA SER A 445 5.73 14.92 14.00
C SER A 445 6.77 15.99 13.61
N ALA A 446 8.06 15.67 13.65
CA ALA A 446 9.12 16.59 13.27
C ALA A 446 9.09 16.89 11.77
N TYR A 447 8.91 15.88 10.93
CA TYR A 447 8.87 16.05 9.47
C TYR A 447 7.62 16.84 9.03
N ILE A 448 6.45 16.53 9.57
CA ILE A 448 5.21 17.27 9.30
C ILE A 448 5.33 18.73 9.77
N ALA A 449 5.87 18.95 10.97
CA ALA A 449 6.02 20.31 11.51
C ALA A 449 7.01 21.17 10.72
N PHE A 450 8.05 20.57 10.15
CA PHE A 450 9.06 21.27 9.36
C PHE A 450 8.68 21.48 7.89
N GLN A 451 7.70 20.76 7.37
CA GLN A 451 7.27 20.85 5.97
C GLN A 451 7.01 22.27 5.49
N PRO A 452 6.25 23.13 6.21
CA PRO A 452 6.01 24.52 5.76
C PRO A 452 7.29 25.36 5.62
N GLU A 453 8.28 25.18 6.50
CA GLU A 453 9.56 25.88 6.44
C GLU A 453 10.39 25.41 5.24
N ALA A 454 10.46 24.10 5.02
CA ALA A 454 11.15 23.53 3.87
C ALA A 454 10.57 24.03 2.55
N GLU A 455 9.24 24.09 2.45
CA GLU A 455 8.53 24.55 1.25
C GLU A 455 8.62 26.06 1.03
N ALA A 456 8.60 26.87 2.09
CA ALA A 456 8.87 28.30 1.99
C ALA A 456 10.28 28.54 1.43
N ARG A 457 11.28 27.82 1.95
CA ARG A 457 12.64 27.90 1.43
C ARG A 457 12.77 27.41 -0.01
N ALA A 458 12.12 26.31 -0.35
CA ALA A 458 12.08 25.81 -1.73
C ALA A 458 11.43 26.84 -2.69
N SER A 459 10.35 27.51 -2.26
CA SER A 459 9.65 28.53 -3.04
C SER A 459 10.51 29.77 -3.29
N GLU A 460 11.27 30.24 -2.29
CA GLU A 460 12.26 31.32 -2.45
C GLU A 460 13.34 30.96 -3.49
N LEU A 461 13.81 29.72 -3.44
CA LEU A 461 14.80 29.22 -4.40
C LEU A 461 14.21 29.05 -5.79
N TYR A 462 12.96 28.59 -5.88
CA TYR A 462 12.22 28.43 -7.14
C TYR A 462 12.05 29.77 -7.86
N ALA A 463 11.79 30.84 -7.14
CA ALA A 463 11.72 32.19 -7.71
C ALA A 463 13.04 32.64 -8.38
N GLN A 464 14.17 32.05 -7.98
CA GLN A 464 15.48 32.29 -8.62
C GLN A 464 15.74 31.31 -9.77
N SER A 465 15.45 30.03 -9.56
CA SER A 465 15.59 28.94 -10.54
C SER A 465 14.90 27.69 -10.03
N ALA A 466 14.15 26.98 -10.88
CA ALA A 466 13.57 25.68 -10.56
C ALA A 466 14.65 24.66 -10.12
N ASP A 467 15.83 24.68 -10.76
CA ASP A 467 16.93 23.76 -10.42
C ASP A 467 17.47 23.96 -9.01
N LYS A 468 17.46 25.20 -8.49
CA LYS A 468 17.86 25.47 -7.10
C LYS A 468 16.87 24.88 -6.11
N ALA A 469 15.57 24.98 -6.39
CA ALA A 469 14.55 24.36 -5.56
C ALA A 469 14.67 22.82 -5.58
N VAL A 470 14.86 22.23 -6.75
CA VAL A 470 15.07 20.78 -6.91
C VAL A 470 16.32 20.33 -6.15
N ALA A 471 17.44 21.03 -6.27
CA ALA A 471 18.68 20.70 -5.55
C ALA A 471 18.48 20.76 -4.02
N TYR A 472 17.76 21.78 -3.53
CA TYR A 472 17.43 21.88 -2.11
C TYR A 472 16.54 20.73 -1.63
N LEU A 473 15.47 20.39 -2.37
CA LEU A 473 14.55 19.33 -2.00
C LEU A 473 15.17 17.94 -2.10
N ASN A 474 16.08 17.70 -3.05
CA ASN A 474 16.93 16.49 -3.06
C ASN A 474 17.71 16.36 -1.74
N GLY A 475 18.40 17.44 -1.34
CA GLY A 475 19.17 17.47 -0.10
C GLY A 475 18.32 17.30 1.16
N TYR A 476 17.13 17.90 1.18
CA TYR A 476 16.20 17.79 2.29
C TYR A 476 15.65 16.37 2.44
N SER A 477 15.14 15.76 1.35
CA SER A 477 14.64 14.38 1.37
C SER A 477 15.74 13.39 1.77
N ALA A 478 16.96 13.54 1.23
CA ALA A 478 18.09 12.70 1.59
C ALA A 478 18.45 12.84 3.09
N LYS A 479 18.47 14.07 3.63
CA LYS A 479 18.72 14.32 5.05
C LYS A 479 17.70 13.65 5.96
N CYS A 480 16.40 13.76 5.63
CA CYS A 480 15.33 13.11 6.41
C CYS A 480 15.48 11.58 6.39
N ALA A 481 15.78 10.99 5.24
CA ALA A 481 15.98 9.56 5.09
C ALA A 481 17.22 9.05 5.87
N GLU A 482 18.32 9.77 5.82
CA GLU A 482 19.55 9.47 6.60
C GLU A 482 19.30 9.60 8.11
N GLU A 483 18.58 10.63 8.55
CA GLU A 483 18.19 10.80 9.94
C GLU A 483 17.32 9.63 10.41
N MET A 484 16.30 9.26 9.64
CA MET A 484 15.45 8.11 9.91
C MET A 484 16.28 6.85 10.07
N LEU A 485 17.13 6.50 9.10
CA LEU A 485 17.99 5.31 9.16
C LEU A 485 18.89 5.32 10.39
N GLY A 486 19.51 6.45 10.69
CA GLY A 486 20.37 6.61 11.88
C GLY A 486 19.61 6.43 13.20
N ARG A 487 18.37 6.91 13.28
CA ARG A 487 17.49 6.74 14.43
C ARG A 487 17.04 5.28 14.58
N TRP A 488 16.71 4.62 13.49
CA TRP A 488 16.33 3.20 13.49
C TRP A 488 17.46 2.26 13.87
N LYS A 489 18.68 2.48 13.38
CA LYS A 489 19.88 1.74 13.84
C LYS A 489 20.10 1.89 15.36
N LYS A 490 19.95 3.10 15.88
CA LYS A 490 20.04 3.34 17.33
C LYS A 490 18.90 2.66 18.10
N LEU A 491 17.69 2.68 17.55
CA LEU A 491 16.54 2.00 18.15
C LEU A 491 16.75 0.49 18.22
N ALA A 492 17.25 -0.15 17.16
CA ALA A 492 17.58 -1.58 17.16
C ALA A 492 18.53 -1.94 18.31
N VAL A 493 19.62 -1.17 18.47
CA VAL A 493 20.57 -1.36 19.57
C VAL A 493 19.92 -1.12 20.93
N PHE A 494 19.10 -0.10 21.07
CA PHE A 494 18.37 0.18 22.30
C PHE A 494 17.42 -0.95 22.68
N LEU A 495 16.64 -1.46 21.72
CA LEU A 495 15.66 -2.54 21.96
C LEU A 495 16.34 -3.83 22.38
N ILE A 496 17.43 -4.24 21.71
CA ILE A 496 18.13 -5.48 22.08
C ILE A 496 18.74 -5.36 23.48
N VAL A 497 19.31 -4.21 23.84
CA VAL A 497 19.88 -4.02 25.19
C VAL A 497 18.79 -3.98 26.24
N LYS A 498 17.67 -3.27 25.98
CA LYS A 498 16.59 -3.09 26.97
C LYS A 498 15.84 -4.39 27.27
N TYR A 499 15.60 -5.20 26.23
CA TYR A 499 14.64 -6.29 26.29
C TYR A 499 15.21 -7.70 26.09
N ASN A 500 16.55 -7.86 26.07
CA ASN A 500 17.12 -9.20 25.90
C ASN A 500 16.72 -10.14 27.04
N ASP A 501 16.73 -11.45 26.75
CA ASP A 501 16.44 -12.54 27.69
C ASP A 501 15.10 -12.40 28.43
N MET A 502 14.10 -11.82 27.79
CA MET A 502 12.75 -11.64 28.31
C MET A 502 12.68 -10.76 29.59
N THR A 503 13.72 -9.97 29.85
CA THR A 503 13.78 -9.00 30.94
C THR A 503 13.55 -7.58 30.44
N VAL A 504 13.41 -6.62 31.35
CA VAL A 504 13.42 -5.19 31.02
C VAL A 504 14.49 -4.51 31.85
N LYS A 505 15.44 -3.84 31.18
CA LYS A 505 16.42 -3.02 31.87
C LYS A 505 15.90 -1.60 32.05
N PRO A 506 15.90 -1.07 33.29
CA PRO A 506 15.43 0.29 33.54
C PRO A 506 16.36 1.32 32.88
N ASP A 507 15.74 2.34 32.32
CA ASP A 507 16.44 3.49 31.74
C ASP A 507 15.80 4.82 32.16
N SER A 508 16.56 5.90 32.04
CA SER A 508 16.07 7.26 32.15
C SER A 508 16.45 8.03 30.89
N CYS A 509 15.46 8.45 30.12
CA CYS A 509 15.64 9.16 28.86
C CYS A 509 16.62 8.45 27.89
N GLY A 510 16.45 7.13 27.73
CA GLY A 510 17.28 6.30 26.85
C GLY A 510 18.69 5.95 27.38
N ARG A 511 18.99 6.31 28.64
CA ARG A 511 20.24 5.95 29.32
C ARG A 511 19.95 4.84 30.34
N PHE A 512 20.56 3.68 30.14
CA PHE A 512 20.43 2.57 31.09
C PHE A 512 21.00 2.91 32.46
N LEU A 513 20.23 2.61 33.50
CA LEU A 513 20.66 2.82 34.88
C LEU A 513 21.80 1.87 35.24
N ARG A 514 22.69 2.35 36.09
CA ARG A 514 23.80 1.57 36.64
C ARG A 514 23.73 1.57 38.15
N SER A 515 24.23 0.51 38.77
CA SER A 515 24.40 0.47 40.20
C SER A 515 25.40 1.53 40.66
N PRO A 516 25.46 1.88 41.96
CA PRO A 516 26.49 2.78 42.49
C PRO A 516 27.94 2.35 42.20
N HIS A 517 28.14 1.06 41.91
CA HIS A 517 29.46 0.48 41.60
C HIS A 517 29.71 0.33 40.10
N GLY A 518 28.89 0.96 39.25
CA GLY A 518 29.07 0.99 37.79
C GLY A 518 28.56 -0.23 37.01
N LEU A 519 28.06 -1.26 37.68
CA LEU A 519 27.43 -2.41 37.02
C LEU A 519 26.07 -2.03 36.42
N GLY A 520 25.60 -2.78 35.43
CA GLY A 520 24.23 -2.66 34.92
C GLY A 520 23.22 -2.77 36.05
N ALA A 521 22.10 -2.02 35.95
CA ALA A 521 21.05 -2.03 36.96
C ALA A 521 20.42 -3.42 37.09
N THR A 522 19.69 -3.61 38.21
CA THR A 522 18.85 -4.78 38.40
C THR A 522 17.80 -4.85 37.31
N VAL A 523 17.68 -6.01 36.65
CA VAL A 523 16.68 -6.24 35.63
C VAL A 523 15.29 -6.41 36.26
N GLU A 524 14.29 -5.82 35.61
CA GLU A 524 12.89 -6.10 35.91
C GLU A 524 12.46 -7.36 35.16
N ARG A 525 11.59 -8.13 35.78
CA ARG A 525 10.91 -9.28 35.18
C ARG A 525 9.44 -8.92 35.07
N PRO A 526 9.01 -8.40 33.93
CA PRO A 526 7.62 -8.04 33.74
C PRO A 526 6.75 -9.28 33.89
N GLY A 527 5.62 -9.14 34.57
CA GLY A 527 4.63 -10.20 34.70
C GLY A 527 4.00 -10.49 33.31
N TYR A 528 3.24 -11.56 33.27
CA TYR A 528 2.47 -11.91 32.07
C TYR A 528 1.22 -11.05 31.96
N PRO A 529 0.73 -10.79 30.71
CA PRO A 529 -0.62 -10.24 30.53
C PRO A 529 -1.66 -11.10 31.23
N ALA A 530 -2.71 -10.47 31.78
CA ALA A 530 -3.74 -11.15 32.56
C ALA A 530 -4.43 -12.31 31.82
N ALA A 531 -4.53 -12.21 30.47
CA ALA A 531 -5.09 -13.27 29.64
C ALA A 531 -4.21 -14.53 29.69
N TYR A 532 -2.89 -14.38 29.53
CA TYR A 532 -1.95 -15.50 29.64
C TYR A 532 -1.93 -16.11 31.06
N ALA A 533 -1.93 -15.26 32.08
CA ALA A 533 -1.97 -15.73 33.47
C ALA A 533 -3.21 -16.62 33.73
N ARG A 534 -4.38 -16.24 33.19
CA ARG A 534 -5.62 -17.05 33.30
C ARG A 534 -5.52 -18.38 32.56
N GLU A 535 -4.88 -18.42 31.39
CA GLU A 535 -4.65 -19.70 30.69
C GLU A 535 -3.72 -20.61 31.49
N MET A 536 -2.66 -20.05 32.06
CA MET A 536 -1.73 -20.79 32.94
C MET A 536 -2.39 -21.32 34.22
N GLU A 537 -3.41 -20.63 34.74
CA GLU A 537 -4.19 -21.15 35.90
C GLU A 537 -4.90 -22.46 35.59
N LYS A 538 -5.35 -22.70 34.36
CA LYS A 538 -5.95 -23.97 33.92
C LYS A 538 -4.99 -25.15 33.99
N LEU A 539 -3.69 -24.89 34.03
CA LEU A 539 -2.62 -25.91 34.12
C LEU A 539 -2.19 -26.20 35.57
N LYS A 540 -2.78 -25.52 36.56
CA LYS A 540 -2.53 -25.87 37.96
C LYS A 540 -3.09 -27.26 38.24
N LYS A 541 -2.24 -28.12 38.77
CA LYS A 541 -2.62 -29.45 39.26
C LYS A 541 -3.30 -29.36 40.61
#